data_e2772761c16bf366cbdffb69d761b6f7
#
_entry.id   e2772761c16bf366cbdffb69d761b6f7
#
_cell.length_a   1.000
_cell.length_b   1.000
_cell.length_c   1.000
_cell.angle_alpha   90.00
_cell.angle_beta   90.00
_cell.angle_gamma   90.00
#
_symmetry.space_group_name_H-M   'P 1'
#
loop_
_entity.id
_entity.type
_entity.pdbx_description
1 polymer ?
#
loop_
_entity_poly.entity_id
_entity_poly.type
_entity_poly.pdbx_seq_one_letter_code
_entity_poly.pdbx_strand_id
1 'polypeptide(L)'
;SAWDTQWYGAQRFFDWLESKSYRMHVRILLSKFRSYTPCPVCQGSRLKADANLWRLGDGQQTDYAEGRYKRFMPVEARWSTNTLEQLPGLAIHDLMQLPIGHLRDYFNSPYFDEHSDKASELVLTEVRHRLRYLCDVGLDYLSLDRQSRTLSGGEVQRINLTTALGTSLVNTLFVLDEPSIGL
;
A
#
# COMPACT_ATOMS: atom_id res chain seq x y z
N SER A 1 3.68 19.16 41.32
CA SER A 1 3.03 17.97 40.70
C SER A 1 1.65 18.40 40.24
N ALA A 2 1.44 18.37 38.95
CA ALA A 2 0.28 18.97 38.31
C ALA A 2 -0.96 18.02 38.26
N TRP A 3 -1.14 17.22 39.27
CA TRP A 3 -2.38 16.45 39.44
C TRP A 3 -3.22 17.08 40.53
N ASP A 4 -3.58 18.35 40.30
CA ASP A 4 -4.59 18.94 41.12
C ASP A 4 -5.92 18.20 40.95
N THR A 5 -6.56 17.94 42.00
CA THR A 5 -7.80 17.27 42.38
C THR A 5 -8.98 17.27 41.41
N GLN A 6 -8.84 17.74 40.17
CA GLN A 6 -9.87 17.75 39.15
C GLN A 6 -9.57 16.79 38.04
N TRP A 7 -10.50 15.88 37.79
CA TRP A 7 -10.46 15.01 36.60
C TRP A 7 -10.67 15.81 35.33
N TYR A 8 -9.64 15.85 34.47
CA TYR A 8 -9.66 16.60 33.20
C TYR A 8 -10.40 15.91 32.03
N GLY A 9 -11.01 14.78 32.27
CA GLY A 9 -11.71 13.98 31.27
C GLY A 9 -10.78 13.02 30.50
N ALA A 10 -11.40 12.05 29.83
CA ALA A 10 -10.68 10.99 29.13
C ALA A 10 -9.79 11.54 28.00
N GLN A 11 -10.27 12.54 27.25
CA GLN A 11 -9.53 13.09 26.13
C GLN A 11 -8.18 13.68 26.58
N ARG A 12 -8.16 14.55 27.58
CA ARG A 12 -6.92 15.13 28.11
C ARG A 12 -5.97 14.09 28.69
N PHE A 13 -6.51 13.03 29.27
CA PHE A 13 -5.70 11.91 29.74
C PHE A 13 -4.97 11.23 28.59
N PHE A 14 -5.66 10.94 27.47
CA PHE A 14 -5.04 10.35 26.29
C PHE A 14 -4.06 11.31 25.59
N ASP A 15 -4.39 12.61 25.49
CA ASP A 15 -3.48 13.64 24.97
C ASP A 15 -2.18 13.71 25.78
N TRP A 16 -2.29 13.63 27.12
CA TRP A 16 -1.13 13.55 27.98
C TRP A 16 -0.34 12.25 27.79
N LEU A 17 -0.99 11.11 27.64
CA LEU A 17 -0.31 9.85 27.31
C LEU A 17 0.40 9.94 25.97
N GLU A 18 -0.20 10.53 24.96
CA GLU A 18 0.41 10.71 23.64
C GLU A 18 1.67 11.58 23.71
N SER A 19 1.69 12.63 24.54
CA SER A 19 2.89 13.42 24.81
C SER A 19 4.03 12.61 25.44
N LYS A 20 3.74 11.45 26.03
CA LYS A 20 4.70 10.53 26.65
C LYS A 20 4.94 9.27 25.82
N SER A 21 4.52 9.25 24.55
CA SER A 21 4.63 8.09 23.65
C SER A 21 6.07 7.65 23.34
N TYR A 22 7.09 8.45 23.71
CA TYR A 22 8.50 8.03 23.68
C TYR A 22 8.81 6.87 24.64
N ARG A 23 7.96 6.65 25.68
CA ARG A 23 8.11 5.56 26.64
C ARG A 23 7.41 4.29 26.11
N MET A 24 8.12 3.17 26.12
CA MET A 24 7.63 1.90 25.57
C MET A 24 6.31 1.43 26.21
N HIS A 25 6.20 1.47 27.53
CA HIS A 25 4.99 1.06 28.25
C HIS A 25 3.77 1.94 27.91
N VAL A 26 3.99 3.24 27.64
CA VAL A 26 2.92 4.15 27.22
C VAL A 26 2.45 3.79 25.80
N ARG A 27 3.37 3.47 24.87
CA ARG A 27 3.00 3.00 23.53
C ARG A 27 2.19 1.72 23.56
N ILE A 28 2.58 0.76 24.40
CA ILE A 28 1.83 -0.49 24.59
C ILE A 28 0.44 -0.21 25.14
N LEU A 29 0.31 0.70 26.12
CA LEU A 29 -0.98 1.10 26.67
C LEU A 29 -1.86 1.75 25.59
N LEU A 30 -1.32 2.75 24.88
CA LEU A 30 -2.05 3.46 23.82
C LEU A 30 -2.50 2.52 22.71
N SER A 31 -1.69 1.52 22.33
CA SER A 31 -2.02 0.57 21.27
C SER A 31 -3.28 -0.25 21.57
N LYS A 32 -3.60 -0.48 22.86
CA LYS A 32 -4.81 -1.20 23.29
C LYS A 32 -6.08 -0.38 23.10
N PHE A 33 -5.98 0.93 23.10
CA PHE A 33 -7.13 1.86 23.02
C PHE A 33 -7.27 2.52 21.65
N ARG A 34 -6.29 2.36 20.75
CA ARG A 34 -6.39 2.88 19.39
C ARG A 34 -7.30 2.02 18.54
N SER A 35 -8.29 2.65 17.94
CA SER A 35 -9.07 2.08 16.85
C SER A 35 -8.68 2.76 15.53
N TYR A 36 -8.77 2.00 14.46
CA TYR A 36 -8.46 2.51 13.12
C TYR A 36 -9.76 2.62 12.34
N THR A 37 -10.19 3.84 12.13
CA THR A 37 -11.35 4.14 11.30
C THR A 37 -10.90 4.64 9.92
N PRO A 38 -11.62 4.30 8.84
CA PRO A 38 -11.35 4.88 7.54
C PRO A 38 -11.41 6.41 7.60
N CYS A 39 -10.44 7.08 7.01
CA CYS A 39 -10.45 8.54 6.91
C CYS A 39 -11.68 9.01 6.12
N PRO A 40 -12.52 9.93 6.63
CA PRO A 40 -13.70 10.39 5.91
C PRO A 40 -13.36 11.17 4.63
N VAL A 41 -12.15 11.74 4.56
CA VAL A 41 -11.72 12.51 3.38
C VAL A 41 -11.25 11.61 2.25
N CYS A 42 -10.38 10.63 2.52
CA CYS A 42 -9.84 9.75 1.47
C CYS A 42 -10.53 8.39 1.41
N GLN A 43 -11.43 8.06 2.35
CA GLN A 43 -12.17 6.79 2.44
C GLN A 43 -11.29 5.53 2.27
N GLY A 44 -10.05 5.62 2.74
CA GLY A 44 -9.09 4.50 2.70
C GLY A 44 -8.09 4.54 1.53
N SER A 45 -8.29 5.37 0.51
CA SER A 45 -7.34 5.46 -0.62
C SER A 45 -5.97 6.01 -0.22
N ARG A 46 -5.86 6.73 0.89
CA ARG A 46 -4.64 7.43 1.37
C ARG A 46 -4.10 8.46 0.37
N LEU A 47 -4.85 8.75 -0.68
CA LEU A 47 -4.51 9.68 -1.75
C LEU A 47 -5.49 10.86 -1.76
N LYS A 48 -5.08 11.97 -2.37
CA LYS A 48 -6.00 13.05 -2.70
C LYS A 48 -7.00 12.58 -3.75
N ALA A 49 -8.21 13.17 -3.74
CA ALA A 49 -9.26 12.82 -4.70
C ALA A 49 -8.77 12.92 -6.15
N ASP A 50 -8.04 13.98 -6.49
CA ASP A 50 -7.51 14.22 -7.84
C ASP A 50 -6.58 13.11 -8.32
N ALA A 51 -5.79 12.49 -7.43
CA ALA A 51 -4.89 11.40 -7.79
C ALA A 51 -5.64 10.16 -8.30
N ASN A 52 -6.87 9.93 -7.82
CA ASN A 52 -7.72 8.83 -8.23
C ASN A 52 -8.51 9.10 -9.52
N LEU A 53 -8.42 10.32 -10.08
CA LEU A 53 -8.98 10.66 -11.38
C LEU A 53 -8.06 10.24 -12.54
N TRP A 54 -6.76 10.16 -12.28
CA TRP A 54 -5.78 9.68 -13.24
C TRP A 54 -5.87 8.17 -13.38
N ARG A 55 -5.91 7.69 -14.63
CA ARG A 55 -6.06 6.27 -14.93
C ARG A 55 -4.97 5.83 -15.88
N LEU A 56 -4.43 4.65 -15.62
CA LEU A 56 -3.41 3.99 -16.44
C LEU A 56 -4.06 2.86 -17.25
N GLY A 57 -3.53 2.61 -18.44
CA GLY A 57 -4.02 1.54 -19.30
C GLY A 57 -5.23 1.91 -20.15
N ASP A 58 -5.64 0.96 -20.97
CA ASP A 58 -6.84 1.06 -21.79
C ASP A 58 -8.01 0.20 -21.23
N GLY A 59 -9.13 0.16 -21.95
CA GLY A 59 -10.28 -0.63 -21.55
C GLY A 59 -10.08 -2.15 -21.60
N GLN A 60 -9.10 -2.63 -22.35
CA GLN A 60 -8.85 -4.07 -22.50
C GLN A 60 -8.10 -4.67 -21.31
N GLN A 61 -7.38 -3.83 -20.54
CA GLN A 61 -6.64 -4.27 -19.37
C GLN A 61 -7.52 -4.38 -18.11
N THR A 62 -8.78 -3.98 -18.20
CA THR A 62 -9.71 -4.04 -17.07
C THR A 62 -10.15 -5.45 -16.71
N ASP A 63 -9.91 -6.45 -17.59
CA ASP A 63 -10.22 -7.86 -17.35
C ASP A 63 -9.61 -8.41 -16.06
N TYR A 64 -8.49 -7.82 -15.60
CA TYR A 64 -7.86 -8.17 -14.33
C TYR A 64 -8.64 -7.72 -13.10
N ALA A 65 -9.50 -6.72 -13.25
CA ALA A 65 -10.32 -6.19 -12.17
C ALA A 65 -11.79 -6.67 -12.22
N GLU A 66 -12.22 -7.26 -13.35
CA GLU A 66 -13.61 -7.66 -13.53
C GLU A 66 -14.00 -8.80 -12.59
N GLY A 67 -14.97 -8.50 -11.74
CA GLY A 67 -15.69 -9.45 -10.90
C GLY A 67 -15.10 -9.73 -9.53
N ARG A 68 -13.82 -9.41 -9.25
CA ARG A 68 -13.20 -9.65 -7.94
C ARG A 68 -12.91 -8.38 -7.14
N TYR A 69 -12.64 -7.26 -7.81
CA TYR A 69 -12.22 -6.03 -7.15
C TYR A 69 -13.17 -4.89 -7.55
N LYS A 70 -13.74 -4.25 -6.56
CA LYS A 70 -14.56 -3.05 -6.82
C LYS A 70 -13.64 -1.88 -7.05
N ARG A 71 -13.85 -1.17 -8.17
CA ARG A 71 -13.15 0.08 -8.45
C ARG A 71 -13.45 1.11 -7.38
N PHE A 72 -12.44 1.83 -6.96
CA PHE A 72 -12.59 2.87 -5.97
C PHE A 72 -13.30 4.09 -6.55
N MET A 73 -14.38 4.52 -5.89
CA MET A 73 -15.08 5.76 -6.25
C MET A 73 -14.39 6.94 -5.56
N PRO A 74 -13.78 7.88 -6.31
CA PRO A 74 -13.20 9.07 -5.70
C PRO A 74 -14.27 9.88 -4.95
N VAL A 75 -13.95 10.41 -3.76
CA VAL A 75 -14.91 11.04 -2.84
C VAL A 75 -15.69 12.19 -3.49
N GLU A 76 -15.05 12.95 -4.38
CA GLU A 76 -15.65 14.10 -5.05
C GLU A 76 -16.29 13.74 -6.40
N ALA A 77 -16.06 12.53 -6.89
CA ALA A 77 -16.67 12.09 -8.15
C ALA A 77 -18.14 11.69 -7.90
N ARG A 78 -19.04 12.37 -8.59
CA ARG A 78 -20.48 12.06 -8.57
C ARG A 78 -20.87 11.11 -9.72
N TRP A 79 -20.05 10.10 -9.97
CA TRP A 79 -20.32 9.12 -11.01
C TRP A 79 -21.24 8.02 -10.51
N SER A 80 -21.99 7.42 -11.43
CA SER A 80 -22.66 6.17 -11.13
C SER A 80 -21.64 5.02 -11.10
N THR A 81 -21.95 3.94 -10.39
CA THR A 81 -21.11 2.73 -10.40
C THR A 81 -20.90 2.22 -11.82
N ASN A 82 -21.95 2.23 -12.64
CA ASN A 82 -21.88 1.82 -14.04
C ASN A 82 -20.91 2.72 -14.86
N THR A 83 -20.96 4.04 -14.63
CA THR A 83 -20.02 4.97 -15.27
C THR A 83 -18.58 4.66 -14.88
N LEU A 84 -18.33 4.41 -13.57
CA LEU A 84 -16.99 4.09 -13.06
C LEU A 84 -16.44 2.80 -13.68
N GLU A 85 -17.28 1.77 -13.80
CA GLU A 85 -16.89 0.49 -14.38
C GLU A 85 -16.58 0.58 -15.88
N GLN A 86 -17.22 1.52 -16.60
CA GLN A 86 -16.98 1.74 -18.03
C GLN A 86 -15.77 2.63 -18.34
N LEU A 87 -15.18 3.29 -17.34
CA LEU A 87 -13.99 4.12 -17.56
C LEU A 87 -12.79 3.25 -17.98
N PRO A 88 -12.00 3.69 -18.97
CA PRO A 88 -10.82 2.95 -19.40
C PRO A 88 -9.73 2.98 -18.31
N GLY A 89 -8.89 1.95 -18.27
CA GLY A 89 -7.76 1.85 -17.36
C GLY A 89 -8.13 1.74 -15.88
N LEU A 90 -7.13 1.79 -15.01
CA LEU A 90 -7.26 1.69 -13.56
C LEU A 90 -6.65 2.90 -12.87
N ALA A 91 -7.29 3.38 -11.81
CA ALA A 91 -6.71 4.40 -10.94
C ALA A 91 -5.58 3.80 -10.09
N ILE A 92 -4.69 4.63 -9.58
CA ILE A 92 -3.57 4.14 -8.78
C ILE A 92 -4.04 3.36 -7.55
N HIS A 93 -5.13 3.76 -6.92
CA HIS A 93 -5.69 3.03 -5.79
C HIS A 93 -6.25 1.67 -6.19
N ASP A 94 -6.91 1.58 -7.36
CA ASP A 94 -7.38 0.31 -7.92
C ASP A 94 -6.21 -0.65 -8.13
N LEU A 95 -5.11 -0.15 -8.71
CA LEU A 95 -3.87 -0.92 -8.91
C LEU A 95 -3.28 -1.40 -7.57
N MET A 96 -3.28 -0.56 -6.53
CA MET A 96 -2.77 -0.94 -5.21
C MET A 96 -3.60 -2.04 -4.53
N GLN A 97 -4.86 -2.21 -4.90
CA GLN A 97 -5.73 -3.27 -4.36
C GLN A 97 -5.53 -4.62 -5.06
N LEU A 98 -4.94 -4.63 -6.25
CA LEU A 98 -4.66 -5.87 -6.96
C LEU A 98 -3.61 -6.70 -6.25
N PRO A 99 -3.69 -8.05 -6.29
CA PRO A 99 -2.58 -8.91 -5.94
C PRO A 99 -1.34 -8.57 -6.78
N ILE A 100 -0.17 -8.62 -6.15
CA ILE A 100 1.11 -8.27 -6.79
C ILE A 100 1.35 -9.08 -8.08
N GLY A 101 0.93 -10.37 -8.09
CA GLY A 101 1.00 -11.19 -9.31
C GLY A 101 0.19 -10.61 -10.47
N HIS A 102 -1.07 -10.19 -10.20
CA HIS A 102 -1.91 -9.55 -11.21
C HIS A 102 -1.36 -8.17 -11.61
N LEU A 103 -0.82 -7.43 -10.65
CA LEU A 103 -0.21 -6.12 -10.92
C LEU A 103 1.03 -6.26 -11.81
N ARG A 104 1.86 -7.30 -11.59
CA ARG A 104 2.98 -7.64 -12.48
C ARG A 104 2.51 -7.91 -13.90
N ASP A 105 1.48 -8.73 -14.05
CA ASP A 105 0.96 -9.10 -15.37
C ASP A 105 0.33 -7.90 -16.08
N TYR A 106 -0.34 -7.03 -15.34
CA TYR A 106 -0.88 -5.77 -15.82
C TYR A 106 0.21 -4.87 -16.43
N PHE A 107 1.31 -4.63 -15.70
CA PHE A 107 2.41 -3.79 -16.19
C PHE A 107 3.28 -4.45 -17.27
N ASN A 108 3.20 -5.78 -17.44
CA ASN A 108 3.84 -6.50 -18.51
C ASN A 108 2.99 -6.59 -19.80
N SER A 109 1.81 -5.97 -19.82
CA SER A 109 0.98 -5.97 -21.02
C SER A 109 1.63 -5.17 -22.17
N PRO A 110 1.40 -5.55 -23.42
CA PRO A 110 1.96 -4.85 -24.61
C PRO A 110 1.58 -3.37 -24.69
N TYR A 111 0.45 -2.99 -24.10
CA TYR A 111 -0.01 -1.62 -24.08
C TYR A 111 1.08 -0.65 -23.56
N PHE A 112 1.74 -1.00 -22.47
CA PHE A 112 2.77 -0.11 -21.88
C PHE A 112 4.03 -0.03 -22.74
N ASP A 113 4.36 -1.06 -23.47
CA ASP A 113 5.52 -1.05 -24.38
C ASP A 113 5.26 -0.16 -25.61
N GLU A 114 4.03 -0.12 -26.09
CA GLU A 114 3.61 0.65 -27.26
C GLU A 114 3.39 2.15 -26.94
N HIS A 115 3.01 2.48 -25.69
CA HIS A 115 2.59 3.83 -25.32
C HIS A 115 3.56 4.56 -24.35
N SER A 116 4.72 3.95 -24.03
CA SER A 116 5.71 4.55 -23.15
C SER A 116 6.67 5.44 -23.92
N ASP A 117 6.95 6.62 -23.37
CA ASP A 117 8.08 7.45 -23.77
C ASP A 117 9.34 7.06 -22.98
N LYS A 118 10.51 7.61 -23.35
CA LYS A 118 11.80 7.29 -22.70
C LYS A 118 11.81 7.51 -21.18
N ALA A 119 11.07 8.48 -20.68
CA ALA A 119 11.01 8.78 -19.25
C ALA A 119 10.14 7.76 -18.53
N SER A 120 8.98 7.45 -19.09
CA SER A 120 8.04 6.45 -18.58
C SER A 120 8.63 5.03 -18.62
N GLU A 121 9.40 4.72 -19.69
CA GLU A 121 10.05 3.42 -19.86
C GLU A 121 11.02 3.10 -18.71
N LEU A 122 11.80 4.09 -18.25
CA LEU A 122 12.70 3.90 -17.13
C LEU A 122 11.93 3.58 -15.84
N VAL A 123 10.86 4.32 -15.56
CA VAL A 123 10.00 4.09 -14.39
C VAL A 123 9.30 2.73 -14.49
N LEU A 124 8.78 2.40 -15.66
CA LEU A 124 8.10 1.13 -15.91
C LEU A 124 9.03 -0.08 -15.71
N THR A 125 10.27 0.03 -16.19
CA THR A 125 11.30 -1.00 -15.99
C THR A 125 11.55 -1.23 -14.51
N GLU A 126 11.69 -0.17 -13.72
CA GLU A 126 11.90 -0.26 -12.27
C GLU A 126 10.68 -0.88 -11.57
N VAL A 127 9.46 -0.49 -11.94
CA VAL A 127 8.22 -1.06 -11.40
C VAL A 127 8.14 -2.57 -11.71
N ARG A 128 8.40 -2.97 -12.95
CA ARG A 128 8.42 -4.37 -13.37
C ARG A 128 9.44 -5.20 -12.58
N HIS A 129 10.65 -4.67 -12.39
CA HIS A 129 11.68 -5.34 -11.59
C HIS A 129 11.24 -5.55 -10.15
N ARG A 130 10.70 -4.54 -9.49
CA ARG A 130 10.25 -4.64 -8.10
C ARG A 130 9.09 -5.62 -7.94
N LEU A 131 8.12 -5.57 -8.83
CA LEU A 131 6.99 -6.51 -8.82
C LEU A 131 7.45 -7.95 -9.05
N ARG A 132 8.41 -8.15 -9.96
CA ARG A 132 9.02 -9.45 -10.20
C ARG A 132 9.68 -9.99 -8.93
N TYR A 133 10.54 -9.20 -8.27
CA TYR A 133 11.18 -9.63 -7.02
C TYR A 133 10.18 -10.02 -5.93
N LEU A 134 9.10 -9.26 -5.78
CA LEU A 134 8.04 -9.59 -4.83
C LEU A 134 7.37 -10.93 -5.17
N CYS A 135 7.14 -11.22 -6.45
CA CYS A 135 6.62 -12.51 -6.88
C CYS A 135 7.63 -13.65 -6.66
N ASP A 136 8.91 -13.41 -6.98
CA ASP A 136 9.97 -14.42 -6.87
C ASP A 136 10.19 -14.88 -5.40
N VAL A 137 9.90 -14.02 -4.42
CA VAL A 137 9.92 -14.39 -2.99
C VAL A 137 8.57 -14.91 -2.48
N GLY A 138 7.60 -15.18 -3.36
CA GLY A 138 6.30 -15.76 -3.02
C GLY A 138 5.35 -14.80 -2.31
N LEU A 139 5.36 -13.51 -2.67
CA LEU A 139 4.44 -12.49 -2.15
C LEU A 139 3.42 -12.02 -3.20
N ASP A 140 3.20 -12.81 -4.24
CA ASP A 140 2.32 -12.53 -5.36
C ASP A 140 0.84 -12.36 -4.97
N TYR A 141 0.43 -12.97 -3.86
CA TYR A 141 -0.93 -12.89 -3.32
C TYR A 141 -1.21 -11.62 -2.50
N LEU A 142 -0.18 -10.89 -2.06
CA LEU A 142 -0.35 -9.64 -1.32
C LEU A 142 -0.80 -8.51 -2.23
N SER A 143 -1.45 -7.50 -1.63
CA SER A 143 -1.75 -6.23 -2.29
C SER A 143 -0.92 -5.09 -1.68
N LEU A 144 -0.65 -4.04 -2.49
CA LEU A 144 0.19 -2.91 -2.05
C LEU A 144 -0.53 -2.00 -1.03
N ASP A 145 -1.86 -2.07 -0.95
CA ASP A 145 -2.63 -1.31 0.03
C ASP A 145 -2.64 -1.95 1.42
N ARG A 146 -2.17 -3.21 1.54
CA ARG A 146 -2.15 -3.93 2.80
C ARG A 146 -1.28 -3.20 3.84
N GLN A 147 -1.84 -3.02 5.02
CA GLN A 147 -1.14 -2.32 6.10
C GLN A 147 -0.01 -3.18 6.67
N SER A 148 1.19 -2.61 6.82
CA SER A 148 2.38 -3.32 7.30
C SER A 148 2.19 -4.02 8.66
N ARG A 149 1.36 -3.46 9.55
CA ARG A 149 1.02 -4.07 10.85
C ARG A 149 0.21 -5.37 10.75
N THR A 150 -0.37 -5.67 9.59
CA THR A 150 -1.14 -6.90 9.34
C THR A 150 -0.32 -7.98 8.66
N LEU A 151 0.93 -7.67 8.34
CA LEU A 151 1.85 -8.62 7.75
C LEU A 151 2.38 -9.59 8.82
N SER A 152 2.53 -10.84 8.45
CA SER A 152 3.23 -11.83 9.27
C SER A 152 4.73 -11.54 9.32
N GLY A 153 5.44 -12.10 10.31
CA GLY A 153 6.89 -11.96 10.42
C GLY A 153 7.62 -12.45 9.16
N GLY A 154 7.20 -13.57 8.58
CA GLY A 154 7.78 -14.10 7.35
C GLY A 154 7.50 -13.21 6.12
N GLU A 155 6.31 -12.59 6.01
CA GLU A 155 6.01 -11.61 4.95
C GLU A 155 6.92 -10.39 5.05
N VAL A 156 7.10 -9.85 6.26
CA VAL A 156 8.01 -8.71 6.50
C VAL A 156 9.45 -9.07 6.14
N GLN A 157 9.90 -10.26 6.51
CA GLN A 157 11.24 -10.73 6.18
C GLN A 157 11.46 -10.84 4.68
N ARG A 158 10.51 -11.42 3.94
CA ARG A 158 10.56 -11.51 2.47
C ARG A 158 10.54 -10.15 1.80
N ILE A 159 9.73 -9.19 2.29
CA ILE A 159 9.74 -7.80 1.79
C ILE A 159 11.12 -7.16 2.02
N ASN A 160 11.72 -7.33 3.19
CA ASN A 160 13.06 -6.82 3.46
C ASN A 160 14.12 -7.45 2.54
N LEU A 161 13.98 -8.74 2.24
CA LEU A 161 14.86 -9.44 1.30
C LEU A 161 14.76 -8.84 -0.11
N THR A 162 13.55 -8.52 -0.61
CA THR A 162 13.39 -7.87 -1.93
C THR A 162 14.03 -6.48 -1.97
N THR A 163 13.96 -5.74 -0.86
CA THR A 163 14.63 -4.44 -0.75
C THR A 163 16.15 -4.59 -0.83
N ALA A 164 16.71 -5.61 -0.17
CA ALA A 164 18.13 -5.91 -0.20
C ALA A 164 18.61 -6.33 -1.61
N LEU A 165 17.84 -7.20 -2.28
CA LEU A 165 18.18 -7.71 -3.62
C LEU A 165 17.89 -6.69 -4.74
N GLY A 166 16.87 -5.86 -4.56
CA GLY A 166 16.45 -4.86 -5.55
C GLY A 166 17.27 -3.58 -5.57
N THR A 167 18.17 -3.38 -4.63
CA THR A 167 19.07 -2.22 -4.61
C THR A 167 20.38 -2.56 -5.32
N SER A 168 20.79 -1.72 -6.28
CA SER A 168 22.10 -1.79 -6.93
C SER A 168 23.24 -1.34 -6.01
N LEU A 169 23.19 -1.78 -4.73
CA LEU A 169 24.21 -1.44 -3.75
C LEU A 169 25.49 -2.20 -4.05
N VAL A 170 26.53 -1.47 -4.35
CA VAL A 170 27.88 -1.98 -4.57
C VAL A 170 28.62 -2.00 -3.22
N ASN A 171 29.37 -3.07 -2.95
CA ASN A 171 30.16 -3.25 -1.71
C ASN A 171 29.33 -3.28 -0.41
N THR A 172 28.14 -3.88 -0.45
CA THR A 172 27.26 -4.02 0.71
C THR A 172 27.22 -5.48 1.18
N LEU A 173 27.41 -5.69 2.46
CA LEU A 173 27.23 -6.99 3.13
C LEU A 173 25.82 -7.05 3.76
N PHE A 174 25.02 -8.00 3.33
CA PHE A 174 23.73 -8.29 3.97
C PHE A 174 23.92 -9.40 4.99
N VAL A 175 23.49 -9.13 6.23
CA VAL A 175 23.45 -10.14 7.29
C VAL A 175 21.98 -10.56 7.45
N LEU A 176 21.70 -11.81 7.14
CA LEU A 176 20.37 -12.41 7.30
C LEU A 176 20.38 -13.28 8.56
N ASP A 177 19.50 -12.96 9.49
CA ASP A 177 19.26 -13.75 10.69
C ASP A 177 18.06 -14.67 10.45
N GLU A 178 18.28 -16.00 10.60
CA GLU A 178 17.28 -17.05 10.39
C GLU A 178 16.44 -16.88 9.10
N PRO A 179 17.05 -16.77 7.90
CA PRO A 179 16.37 -16.38 6.67
C PRO A 179 15.32 -17.41 6.20
N SER A 180 15.29 -18.60 6.76
CA SER A 180 14.32 -19.66 6.46
C SER A 180 13.06 -19.62 7.33
N ILE A 181 12.99 -18.78 8.35
CA ILE A 181 11.79 -18.66 9.17
C ILE A 181 10.64 -18.08 8.35
N GLY A 182 9.57 -18.86 8.20
CA GLY A 182 8.36 -18.45 7.49
C GLY A 182 8.37 -18.70 5.98
N LEU A 183 9.32 -19.51 5.50
CA LEU A 183 9.28 -20.13 4.17
C LEU A 183 8.37 -21.35 4.16
#